data_5a86f90c135703fc2f6f014bf569293e
#
_entry.id   5a86f90c135703fc2f6f014bf569293e
#
_cell.length_a   1.000
_cell.length_b   1.000
_cell.length_c   1.000
_cell.angle_alpha   90.00
_cell.angle_beta   90.00
_cell.angle_gamma   90.00
#
_symmetry.space_group_name_H-M   'P 1'
#
loop_
_entity.id
_entity.type
_entity.pdbx_description
1 polymer ?
#
loop_
_entity_poly.entity_id
_entity_poly.type
_entity_poly.pdbx_seq_one_letter_code
_entity_poly.pdbx_strand_id
1 'polypeptide(L)'
;MNIQIKEKEIKGLNGWAMLVAVAAGAITGFIMIILGIVMVGAESGPANLAYLALTAAGVIVFIASLIMINGFKILAPNEGLVLTLFGKYYGTLKTDGFHFVNPFCSAANPAVFGRFGKKVSLKALTLNNDKQKVNDEEGNPIEISVVVIWRISDTAKAVFAVDNYMNFISTQSDSAIRQVARQYPYDVSENGDEKSLRGSSQEIADMLQAELQSRVEMAGIEIMDARINNLAYAPEIAAAMLQRQQASAIIAARQKIVDGAVSMVDMALKKLSDNNIVELDDERKAAMVSNLLVVLCGNRDAQPIVNSGTIY
;
A
#
# COMPACT_ATOMS: atom_id res chain seq x y z
N MET A 1 7.38 3.21 -27.36
CA MET A 1 8.82 2.85 -27.28
C MET A 1 9.07 2.40 -25.84
N ASN A 2 8.99 1.08 -25.55
CA ASN A 2 9.19 0.54 -24.20
C ASN A 2 10.70 0.54 -23.90
N ILE A 3 11.22 1.58 -23.32
CA ILE A 3 12.57 1.59 -22.75
C ILE A 3 12.47 0.87 -21.42
N GLN A 4 12.66 -0.45 -21.43
CA GLN A 4 12.83 -1.22 -20.18
C GLN A 4 14.20 -0.84 -19.60
N ILE A 5 14.22 0.15 -18.72
CA ILE A 5 15.43 0.49 -17.96
C ILE A 5 15.59 -0.60 -16.91
N LYS A 6 16.53 -1.51 -17.15
CA LYS A 6 16.90 -2.54 -16.17
C LYS A 6 17.80 -1.89 -15.11
N GLU A 7 17.46 -2.06 -13.86
CA GLU A 7 18.26 -1.56 -12.74
C GLU A 7 19.67 -2.16 -12.78
N LYS A 8 20.69 -1.31 -12.68
CA LYS A 8 22.09 -1.69 -12.62
C LYS A 8 22.66 -1.20 -11.30
N GLU A 9 22.93 -2.14 -10.39
CA GLU A 9 23.62 -1.81 -9.16
C GLU A 9 25.09 -1.52 -9.40
N ILE A 10 25.59 -0.42 -8.86
CA ILE A 10 26.99 -0.04 -8.88
C ILE A 10 27.55 -0.05 -7.45
N LYS A 11 28.78 -0.53 -7.33
CA LYS A 11 29.53 -0.43 -6.07
C LYS A 11 30.42 0.81 -6.14
N GLY A 12 30.25 1.72 -5.19
CA GLY A 12 31.17 2.86 -5.02
C GLY A 12 32.53 2.40 -4.50
N LEU A 13 33.58 3.13 -4.84
CA LEU A 13 34.89 2.95 -4.21
C LEU A 13 34.82 3.39 -2.75
N ASN A 14 35.75 2.91 -1.91
CA ASN A 14 35.81 3.33 -0.51
C ASN A 14 36.04 4.86 -0.41
N GLY A 15 35.06 5.56 0.16
CA GLY A 15 35.11 7.03 0.27
C GLY A 15 36.27 7.53 1.11
N TRP A 16 36.62 6.80 2.18
CA TRP A 16 37.75 7.19 3.05
C TRP A 16 39.09 7.14 2.35
N ALA A 17 39.35 6.05 1.60
CA ALA A 17 40.59 5.92 0.82
C ALA A 17 40.70 7.01 -0.23
N MET A 18 39.57 7.28 -0.95
CA MET A 18 39.54 8.33 -1.97
C MET A 18 39.64 9.73 -1.37
N LEU A 19 39.11 9.96 -0.18
CA LEU A 19 39.24 11.24 0.52
C LEU A 19 40.72 11.55 0.83
N VAL A 20 41.46 10.56 1.35
CA VAL A 20 42.91 10.71 1.59
C VAL A 20 43.64 10.98 0.28
N ALA A 21 43.33 10.26 -0.80
CA ALA A 21 43.95 10.45 -2.11
C ALA A 21 43.67 11.84 -2.70
N VAL A 22 42.42 12.33 -2.62
CA VAL A 22 42.05 13.66 -3.09
C VAL A 22 42.69 14.77 -2.24
N ALA A 23 42.73 14.61 -0.93
CA ALA A 23 43.40 15.55 -0.03
C ALA A 23 44.91 15.62 -0.29
N ALA A 24 45.58 14.46 -0.46
CA ALA A 24 46.99 14.40 -0.83
C ALA A 24 47.24 15.07 -2.18
N GLY A 25 46.40 14.83 -3.18
CA GLY A 25 46.46 15.46 -4.48
C GLY A 25 46.33 17.00 -4.41
N ALA A 26 45.37 17.49 -3.62
CA ALA A 26 45.17 18.93 -3.42
C ALA A 26 46.38 19.60 -2.72
N ILE A 27 46.90 18.95 -1.66
CA ILE A 27 48.09 19.43 -0.95
C ILE A 27 49.31 19.44 -1.88
N THR A 28 49.54 18.35 -2.63
CA THR A 28 50.64 18.24 -3.56
C THR A 28 50.55 19.29 -4.68
N GLY A 29 49.38 19.48 -5.26
CA GLY A 29 49.11 20.50 -6.26
C GLY A 29 49.38 21.91 -5.73
N PHE A 30 48.96 22.20 -4.47
CA PHE A 30 49.20 23.48 -3.82
C PHE A 30 50.69 23.74 -3.58
N ILE A 31 51.44 22.71 -3.10
CA ILE A 31 52.89 22.79 -2.88
C ILE A 31 53.61 23.05 -4.22
N MET A 32 53.24 22.34 -5.30
CA MET A 32 53.83 22.55 -6.63
C MET A 32 53.63 23.99 -7.15
N ILE A 33 52.46 24.58 -6.89
CA ILE A 33 52.17 25.97 -7.27
C ILE A 33 53.11 26.92 -6.51
N ILE A 34 53.20 26.77 -5.22
CA ILE A 34 54.05 27.65 -4.35
C ILE A 34 55.50 27.55 -4.78
N LEU A 35 56.05 26.31 -4.86
CA LEU A 35 57.44 26.08 -5.25
C LEU A 35 57.74 26.65 -6.65
N GLY A 36 56.83 26.42 -7.60
CA GLY A 36 57.00 26.97 -8.93
C GLY A 36 57.03 28.50 -8.99
N ILE A 37 56.13 29.17 -8.24
CA ILE A 37 56.12 30.66 -8.17
C ILE A 37 57.38 31.21 -7.49
N VAL A 38 57.80 30.61 -6.37
CA VAL A 38 58.99 31.05 -5.64
C VAL A 38 60.25 30.90 -6.48
N MET A 39 60.39 29.77 -7.19
CA MET A 39 61.57 29.50 -8.05
C MET A 39 61.63 30.38 -9.30
N VAL A 40 60.45 30.68 -9.93
CA VAL A 40 60.40 31.66 -11.04
C VAL A 40 60.85 33.06 -10.62
N GLY A 41 60.56 33.45 -9.35
CA GLY A 41 60.98 34.73 -8.80
C GLY A 41 62.47 34.80 -8.38
N ALA A 42 63.11 33.63 -8.15
CA ALA A 42 64.49 33.55 -7.65
C ALA A 42 65.55 33.45 -8.75
N GLU A 43 65.22 32.92 -9.92
CA GLU A 43 66.21 32.70 -11.03
C GLU A 43 65.74 33.35 -12.34
N SER A 44 66.62 34.12 -12.96
CA SER A 44 66.47 34.69 -14.32
C SER A 44 67.33 33.92 -15.32
N GLY A 45 66.71 32.84 -15.94
CA GLY A 45 67.41 31.98 -16.89
C GLY A 45 66.50 30.96 -17.59
N PRO A 46 67.02 30.07 -18.47
CA PRO A 46 66.24 29.06 -19.20
C PRO A 46 65.50 28.06 -18.29
N ALA A 47 65.90 27.96 -17.00
CA ALA A 47 65.21 27.18 -15.97
C ALA A 47 63.78 27.69 -15.67
N ASN A 48 63.47 28.96 -15.93
CA ASN A 48 62.18 29.55 -15.69
C ASN A 48 61.06 28.82 -16.45
N LEU A 49 61.33 28.22 -17.65
CA LEU A 49 60.35 27.47 -18.38
C LEU A 49 59.94 26.17 -17.68
N ALA A 50 60.89 25.52 -16.99
CA ALA A 50 60.58 24.30 -16.19
C ALA A 50 59.76 24.63 -14.93
N TYR A 51 60.06 25.76 -14.27
CA TYR A 51 59.27 26.19 -13.08
C TYR A 51 57.88 26.68 -13.46
N LEU A 52 57.73 27.30 -14.64
CA LEU A 52 56.43 27.68 -15.16
C LEU A 52 55.58 26.43 -15.54
N ALA A 53 56.20 25.38 -16.09
CA ALA A 53 55.56 24.11 -16.33
C ALA A 53 55.15 23.41 -15.02
N LEU A 54 55.98 23.51 -13.96
CA LEU A 54 55.68 22.98 -12.63
C LEU A 54 54.45 23.67 -12.01
N THR A 55 54.37 25.01 -12.11
CA THR A 55 53.19 25.76 -11.61
C THR A 55 51.93 25.37 -12.40
N ALA A 56 52.01 25.27 -13.71
CA ALA A 56 50.88 24.85 -14.55
C ALA A 56 50.40 23.43 -14.20
N ALA A 57 51.30 22.48 -14.01
CA ALA A 57 50.98 21.13 -13.56
C ALA A 57 50.32 21.12 -12.16
N GLY A 58 50.84 21.93 -11.23
CA GLY A 58 50.26 22.10 -9.91
C GLY A 58 48.81 22.60 -9.94
N VAL A 59 48.54 23.62 -10.81
CA VAL A 59 47.19 24.15 -11.02
C VAL A 59 46.24 23.08 -11.56
N ILE A 60 46.68 22.27 -12.52
CA ILE A 60 45.85 21.20 -13.11
C ILE A 60 45.53 20.15 -12.06
N VAL A 61 46.52 19.71 -11.26
CA VAL A 61 46.30 18.71 -10.18
C VAL A 61 45.37 19.26 -9.11
N PHE A 62 45.52 20.51 -8.73
CA PHE A 62 44.67 21.16 -7.75
C PHE A 62 43.20 21.26 -8.24
N ILE A 63 42.99 21.72 -9.47
CA ILE A 63 41.64 21.79 -10.08
C ILE A 63 41.03 20.40 -10.21
N ALA A 64 41.81 19.40 -10.65
CA ALA A 64 41.33 18.00 -10.74
C ALA A 64 40.88 17.48 -9.36
N SER A 65 41.62 17.79 -8.30
CA SER A 65 41.25 17.41 -6.93
C SER A 65 39.94 18.08 -6.49
N LEU A 66 39.71 19.33 -6.82
CA LEU A 66 38.46 20.05 -6.54
C LEU A 66 37.27 19.43 -7.27
N ILE A 67 37.43 19.04 -8.52
CA ILE A 67 36.38 18.35 -9.29
C ILE A 67 36.03 17.00 -8.64
N MET A 68 37.04 16.27 -8.15
CA MET A 68 36.83 14.97 -7.51
C MET A 68 35.96 15.05 -6.24
N ILE A 69 35.89 16.20 -5.57
CA ILE A 69 35.01 16.39 -4.38
C ILE A 69 33.56 16.08 -4.68
N ASN A 70 33.06 16.36 -5.90
CA ASN A 70 31.70 16.07 -6.29
C ASN A 70 31.38 14.55 -6.32
N GLY A 71 32.41 13.70 -6.37
CA GLY A 71 32.26 12.25 -6.40
C GLY A 71 31.86 11.63 -5.06
N PHE A 72 32.03 12.34 -3.96
CA PHE A 72 31.69 11.80 -2.63
C PHE A 72 30.19 11.76 -2.38
N LYS A 73 29.68 10.59 -1.98
CA LYS A 73 28.28 10.36 -1.67
C LYS A 73 28.17 9.59 -0.35
N ILE A 74 27.22 10.03 0.50
CA ILE A 74 26.91 9.40 1.77
C ILE A 74 25.50 8.82 1.64
N LEU A 75 25.34 7.51 1.89
CA LEU A 75 24.06 6.83 1.93
C LEU A 75 23.79 6.32 3.33
N ALA A 76 22.55 6.51 3.81
CA ALA A 76 22.05 5.86 5.01
C ALA A 76 21.47 4.47 4.66
N PRO A 77 21.32 3.58 5.66
CA PRO A 77 20.65 2.29 5.44
C PRO A 77 19.24 2.45 4.85
N ASN A 78 18.89 1.59 3.90
CA ASN A 78 17.62 1.63 3.17
C ASN A 78 17.39 2.93 2.36
N GLU A 79 18.46 3.49 1.82
CA GLU A 79 18.41 4.56 0.83
C GLU A 79 19.06 4.08 -0.48
N GLY A 80 18.53 4.52 -1.60
CA GLY A 80 19.10 4.33 -2.93
C GLY A 80 19.45 5.66 -3.58
N LEU A 81 20.54 5.71 -4.33
CA LEU A 81 20.93 6.89 -5.10
C LEU A 81 21.04 6.52 -6.58
N VAL A 82 20.09 7.01 -7.35
CA VAL A 82 20.06 6.82 -8.81
C VAL A 82 20.98 7.86 -9.46
N LEU A 83 21.95 7.39 -10.23
CA LEU A 83 22.98 8.23 -10.84
C LEU A 83 22.83 8.27 -12.36
N THR A 84 22.97 9.47 -12.91
CA THR A 84 23.03 9.73 -14.34
C THR A 84 24.35 10.35 -14.71
N LEU A 85 24.93 9.94 -15.84
CA LEU A 85 26.13 10.51 -16.43
C LEU A 85 25.75 11.16 -17.76
N PHE A 86 25.86 12.48 -17.86
CA PHE A 86 25.49 13.27 -19.05
C PHE A 86 24.08 12.90 -19.61
N GLY A 87 23.09 12.74 -18.71
CA GLY A 87 21.72 12.41 -19.09
C GLY A 87 21.43 10.92 -19.34
N LYS A 88 22.44 10.04 -19.34
CA LYS A 88 22.27 8.60 -19.46
C LYS A 88 22.26 7.94 -18.07
N TYR A 89 21.41 6.95 -17.87
CA TYR A 89 21.42 6.16 -16.64
C TYR A 89 22.76 5.44 -16.47
N TYR A 90 23.47 5.73 -15.40
CA TYR A 90 24.78 5.17 -15.07
C TYR A 90 24.65 3.93 -14.17
N GLY A 91 23.78 4.04 -13.17
CA GLY A 91 23.49 2.97 -12.22
C GLY A 91 22.95 3.50 -10.90
N THR A 92 22.58 2.58 -10.02
CA THR A 92 22.05 2.88 -8.67
C THR A 92 23.01 2.40 -7.60
N LEU A 93 23.32 3.27 -6.63
CA LEU A 93 24.06 2.94 -5.44
C LEU A 93 23.06 2.62 -4.32
N LYS A 94 23.08 1.37 -3.81
CA LYS A 94 22.18 0.90 -2.71
C LYS A 94 22.93 0.56 -1.43
N THR A 95 24.27 0.43 -1.51
CA THR A 95 25.09 0.14 -0.34
C THR A 95 25.19 1.39 0.54
N ASP A 96 24.93 1.21 1.82
CA ASP A 96 25.09 2.26 2.83
C ASP A 96 26.56 2.58 3.11
N GLY A 97 26.81 3.77 3.64
CA GLY A 97 28.13 4.23 3.99
C GLY A 97 28.64 5.41 3.17
N PHE A 98 29.95 5.61 3.23
CA PHE A 98 30.66 6.68 2.54
C PHE A 98 31.37 6.13 1.30
N HIS A 99 30.89 6.56 0.14
CA HIS A 99 31.31 6.05 -1.16
C HIS A 99 31.85 7.18 -2.05
N PHE A 100 32.78 6.80 -2.91
CA PHE A 100 33.22 7.65 -4.01
C PHE A 100 32.73 7.05 -5.33
N VAL A 101 32.08 7.88 -6.15
CA VAL A 101 31.59 7.55 -7.48
C VAL A 101 32.15 8.54 -8.49
N ASN A 102 31.94 8.31 -9.78
CA ASN A 102 32.40 9.25 -10.82
C ASN A 102 31.91 10.68 -10.50
N PRO A 103 32.80 11.68 -10.39
CA PRO A 103 32.47 13.06 -10.03
C PRO A 103 31.56 13.77 -11.01
N PHE A 104 31.45 13.27 -12.27
CA PHE A 104 30.56 13.83 -13.29
C PHE A 104 29.15 13.27 -13.23
N CYS A 105 28.89 12.28 -12.32
CA CYS A 105 27.55 11.75 -12.13
C CYS A 105 26.70 12.70 -11.28
N SER A 106 25.47 12.92 -11.77
CA SER A 106 24.43 13.64 -11.05
C SER A 106 23.37 12.70 -10.49
N ALA A 107 22.85 12.99 -9.30
CA ALA A 107 21.75 12.26 -8.72
C ALA A 107 20.42 12.66 -9.39
N ALA A 108 19.59 11.67 -9.74
CA ALA A 108 18.28 11.85 -10.31
C ALA A 108 17.20 11.37 -9.32
N ASN A 109 16.27 12.24 -8.98
CA ASN A 109 15.01 11.91 -8.31
C ASN A 109 14.02 13.04 -8.59
N PRO A 110 13.03 12.85 -9.48
CA PRO A 110 12.07 13.89 -9.84
C PRO A 110 11.07 14.18 -8.71
N ALA A 111 10.83 13.24 -7.80
CA ALA A 111 9.91 13.43 -6.68
C ALA A 111 10.42 14.43 -5.63
N VAL A 112 11.71 14.83 -5.68
CA VAL A 112 12.31 15.75 -4.72
C VAL A 112 12.87 16.98 -5.42
N PHE A 113 12.31 18.15 -5.12
CA PHE A 113 12.84 19.43 -5.57
C PHE A 113 14.09 19.82 -4.76
N GLY A 114 15.20 20.04 -5.43
CA GLY A 114 16.44 20.54 -4.82
C GLY A 114 17.70 19.75 -5.19
N ARG A 115 18.86 20.36 -4.92
CA ARG A 115 20.18 19.76 -5.20
C ARG A 115 20.63 18.76 -4.14
N PHE A 116 20.09 18.91 -2.91
CA PHE A 116 20.40 18.07 -1.77
C PHE A 116 19.18 17.17 -1.47
N GLY A 117 19.40 15.85 -1.34
CA GLY A 117 18.34 14.93 -0.94
C GLY A 117 17.68 14.13 -2.06
N LYS A 118 18.28 14.06 -3.27
CA LYS A 118 17.77 13.24 -4.38
C LYS A 118 17.89 11.72 -4.15
N LYS A 119 17.81 11.30 -2.89
CA LYS A 119 17.84 9.91 -2.50
C LYS A 119 16.44 9.32 -2.60
N VAL A 120 16.37 8.04 -2.92
CA VAL A 120 15.13 7.26 -2.96
C VAL A 120 15.07 6.41 -1.70
N SER A 121 13.98 6.52 -0.95
CA SER A 121 13.76 5.67 0.24
C SER A 121 13.34 4.27 -0.20
N LEU A 122 14.04 3.25 0.32
CA LEU A 122 13.71 1.83 0.13
C LEU A 122 12.92 1.26 1.33
N LYS A 123 12.62 2.11 2.31
CA LYS A 123 11.82 1.76 3.49
C LYS A 123 10.37 1.51 3.08
N ALA A 124 9.67 0.71 3.87
CA ALA A 124 8.22 0.63 3.75
C ALA A 124 7.60 2.00 4.08
N LEU A 125 6.73 2.45 3.20
CA LEU A 125 5.98 3.70 3.30
C LEU A 125 4.50 3.37 3.40
N THR A 126 3.76 4.20 4.11
CA THR A 126 2.31 4.06 4.24
C THR A 126 1.63 5.20 3.48
N LEU A 127 0.74 4.83 2.57
CA LEU A 127 -0.18 5.75 1.93
C LEU A 127 -1.55 5.56 2.58
N ASN A 128 -2.10 6.64 3.10
CA ASN A 128 -3.47 6.68 3.60
C ASN A 128 -4.30 7.54 2.63
N ASN A 129 -5.17 6.89 1.86
CA ASN A 129 -6.01 7.61 0.90
C ASN A 129 -7.14 8.32 1.63
N ASP A 130 -7.50 9.48 1.13
CA ASP A 130 -8.68 10.21 1.59
C ASP A 130 -9.96 9.41 1.31
N LYS A 131 -11.00 9.68 2.08
CA LYS A 131 -12.31 9.07 1.86
C LYS A 131 -12.85 9.44 0.49
N GLN A 132 -13.18 8.43 -0.29
CA GLN A 132 -13.75 8.59 -1.62
C GLN A 132 -15.19 8.14 -1.62
N LYS A 133 -16.06 8.91 -2.28
CA LYS A 133 -17.42 8.51 -2.58
C LYS A 133 -17.42 7.71 -3.89
N VAL A 134 -17.83 6.45 -3.81
CA VAL A 134 -17.93 5.53 -4.95
C VAL A 134 -19.24 4.76 -4.85
N ASN A 135 -19.69 4.16 -5.97
CA ASN A 135 -20.84 3.28 -5.94
C ASN A 135 -20.37 1.83 -5.79
N ASP A 136 -21.08 1.06 -4.98
CA ASP A 136 -20.92 -0.38 -4.88
C ASP A 136 -21.53 -1.10 -6.11
N GLU A 137 -21.56 -2.45 -6.10
CA GLU A 137 -22.15 -3.26 -7.18
C GLU A 137 -23.65 -2.99 -7.37
N GLU A 138 -24.39 -2.76 -6.28
CA GLU A 138 -25.83 -2.44 -6.31
C GLU A 138 -26.10 -0.98 -6.74
N GLY A 139 -25.07 -0.16 -6.93
CA GLY A 139 -25.18 1.26 -7.26
C GLY A 139 -25.38 2.17 -6.06
N ASN A 140 -25.26 1.66 -4.82
CA ASN A 140 -25.36 2.46 -3.61
C ASN A 140 -24.11 3.32 -3.44
N PRO A 141 -24.22 4.63 -3.15
CA PRO A 141 -23.07 5.46 -2.84
C PRO A 141 -22.49 5.11 -1.46
N ILE A 142 -21.21 4.74 -1.44
CA ILE A 142 -20.44 4.42 -0.24
C ILE A 142 -19.24 5.34 -0.11
N GLU A 143 -18.82 5.61 1.10
CA GLU A 143 -17.55 6.26 1.43
C GLU A 143 -16.52 5.19 1.83
N ILE A 144 -15.43 5.11 1.09
CA ILE A 144 -14.36 4.15 1.29
C ILE A 144 -13.01 4.84 1.38
N SER A 145 -12.16 4.41 2.31
CA SER A 145 -10.74 4.77 2.34
C SER A 145 -9.88 3.52 2.57
N VAL A 146 -8.66 3.56 2.05
CA VAL A 146 -7.73 2.43 2.08
C VAL A 146 -6.37 2.88 2.62
N VAL A 147 -5.73 2.02 3.37
CA VAL A 147 -4.33 2.14 3.77
C VAL A 147 -3.52 1.16 2.93
N VAL A 148 -2.50 1.68 2.26
CA VAL A 148 -1.59 0.90 1.42
C VAL A 148 -0.19 0.98 2.00
N ILE A 149 0.43 -0.17 2.28
CA ILE A 149 1.83 -0.29 2.68
C ILE A 149 2.62 -0.73 1.45
N TRP A 150 3.61 0.04 1.09
CA TRP A 150 4.38 -0.16 -0.14
C TRP A 150 5.84 0.21 0.03
N ARG A 151 6.69 -0.27 -0.86
CA ARG A 151 8.11 0.11 -0.94
C ARG A 151 8.56 0.20 -2.39
N ILE A 152 9.70 0.86 -2.62
CA ILE A 152 10.35 0.87 -3.92
C ILE A 152 11.24 -0.37 -4.02
N SER A 153 10.95 -1.24 -4.99
CA SER A 153 11.74 -2.44 -5.31
C SER A 153 12.78 -2.15 -6.41
N ASP A 154 12.42 -1.35 -7.41
CA ASP A 154 13.28 -0.95 -8.52
C ASP A 154 13.37 0.59 -8.57
N THR A 155 14.51 1.12 -8.12
CA THR A 155 14.73 2.58 -8.04
C THR A 155 14.86 3.22 -9.42
N ALA A 156 15.35 2.50 -10.42
CA ALA A 156 15.49 3.04 -11.76
C ALA A 156 14.12 3.23 -12.41
N LYS A 157 13.20 2.25 -12.26
CA LYS A 157 11.83 2.39 -12.71
C LYS A 157 11.11 3.53 -11.97
N ALA A 158 11.26 3.61 -10.65
CA ALA A 158 10.61 4.65 -9.84
C ALA A 158 11.01 6.08 -10.23
N VAL A 159 12.26 6.25 -10.69
CA VAL A 159 12.79 7.57 -11.06
C VAL A 159 12.57 7.92 -12.53
N PHE A 160 12.58 6.91 -13.43
CA PHE A 160 12.56 7.17 -14.87
C PHE A 160 11.30 6.72 -15.60
N ALA A 161 10.49 5.82 -15.02
CA ALA A 161 9.26 5.38 -15.67
C ALA A 161 8.08 6.30 -15.35
N VAL A 162 8.10 6.99 -14.21
CA VAL A 162 7.04 7.92 -13.77
C VAL A 162 7.65 9.23 -13.30
N ASP A 163 6.92 10.31 -13.48
CA ASP A 163 7.41 11.64 -13.09
C ASP A 163 7.47 11.82 -11.57
N ASN A 164 6.41 11.39 -10.87
CA ASN A 164 6.36 11.40 -9.42
C ASN A 164 5.70 10.13 -8.91
N TYR A 165 6.50 9.21 -8.40
CA TYR A 165 6.01 7.91 -7.91
C TYR A 165 5.06 8.03 -6.71
N MET A 166 5.16 9.09 -5.88
CA MET A 166 4.25 9.33 -4.76
C MET A 166 2.84 9.69 -5.26
N ASN A 167 2.74 10.63 -6.19
CA ASN A 167 1.47 11.00 -6.80
C ASN A 167 0.91 9.86 -7.66
N PHE A 168 1.80 9.12 -8.33
CA PHE A 168 1.41 7.99 -9.16
C PHE A 168 0.71 6.91 -8.33
N ILE A 169 1.31 6.46 -7.22
CA ILE A 169 0.69 5.43 -6.36
C ILE A 169 -0.63 5.92 -5.76
N SER A 170 -0.73 7.19 -5.34
CA SER A 170 -1.97 7.76 -4.82
C SER A 170 -3.09 7.68 -5.87
N THR A 171 -2.82 8.14 -7.09
CA THR A 171 -3.80 8.12 -8.18
C THR A 171 -4.20 6.70 -8.59
N GLN A 172 -3.24 5.76 -8.62
CA GLN A 172 -3.53 4.35 -8.92
C GLN A 172 -4.34 3.69 -7.81
N SER A 173 -4.07 4.03 -6.55
CA SER A 173 -4.85 3.56 -5.40
C SER A 173 -6.31 4.01 -5.50
N ASP A 174 -6.55 5.28 -5.81
CA ASP A 174 -7.91 5.82 -5.98
C ASP A 174 -8.67 5.10 -7.10
N SER A 175 -7.98 4.81 -8.19
CA SER A 175 -8.57 4.08 -9.32
C SER A 175 -8.86 2.62 -8.99
N ALA A 176 -7.95 1.93 -8.28
CA ALA A 176 -8.13 0.53 -7.88
C ALA A 176 -9.27 0.38 -6.87
N ILE A 177 -9.36 1.26 -5.87
CA ILE A 177 -10.47 1.30 -4.91
C ILE A 177 -11.80 1.40 -5.63
N ARG A 178 -11.91 2.33 -6.59
CA ARG A 178 -13.14 2.53 -7.36
C ARG A 178 -13.52 1.31 -8.21
N GLN A 179 -12.53 0.62 -8.74
CA GLN A 179 -12.75 -0.59 -9.53
C GLN A 179 -13.22 -1.76 -8.64
N VAL A 180 -12.55 -2.00 -7.51
CA VAL A 180 -12.91 -3.07 -6.59
C VAL A 180 -14.28 -2.81 -5.95
N ALA A 181 -14.56 -1.57 -5.53
CA ALA A 181 -15.84 -1.21 -4.93
C ALA A 181 -17.04 -1.51 -5.86
N ARG A 182 -16.88 -1.34 -7.17
CA ARG A 182 -17.93 -1.64 -8.16
C ARG A 182 -18.19 -3.12 -8.40
N GLN A 183 -17.31 -4.01 -7.96
CA GLN A 183 -17.40 -5.45 -8.19
C GLN A 183 -18.07 -6.19 -7.03
N TYR A 184 -18.29 -5.53 -5.92
CA TYR A 184 -18.81 -6.14 -4.69
C TYR A 184 -19.86 -5.26 -4.05
N PRO A 185 -20.97 -5.87 -3.52
CA PRO A 185 -21.93 -5.14 -2.71
C PRO A 185 -21.31 -4.72 -1.38
N TYR A 186 -21.86 -3.67 -0.77
CA TYR A 186 -21.41 -3.20 0.53
C TYR A 186 -21.57 -4.27 1.63
N ASP A 187 -22.73 -4.92 1.68
CA ASP A 187 -23.06 -5.95 2.66
C ASP A 187 -23.55 -7.22 1.96
N VAL A 188 -23.61 -8.32 2.69
CA VAL A 188 -24.04 -9.62 2.14
C VAL A 188 -25.48 -9.51 1.63
N SER A 189 -25.70 -9.92 0.40
CA SER A 189 -27.04 -10.09 -0.20
C SER A 189 -27.85 -11.11 0.58
N GLU A 190 -29.18 -11.04 0.50
CA GLU A 190 -30.10 -11.95 1.22
C GLU A 190 -29.87 -13.45 0.91
N ASN A 191 -29.17 -13.76 -0.18
CA ASN A 191 -28.84 -15.12 -0.60
C ASN A 191 -27.59 -15.74 0.07
N GLY A 192 -26.86 -15.01 0.88
CA GLY A 192 -25.87 -15.54 1.85
C GLY A 192 -24.51 -15.99 1.32
N ASP A 193 -24.35 -16.23 0.02
CA ASP A 193 -23.12 -16.82 -0.57
C ASP A 193 -22.24 -15.80 -1.33
N GLU A 194 -22.65 -14.55 -1.43
CA GLU A 194 -21.91 -13.54 -2.16
C GLU A 194 -20.88 -12.83 -1.28
N LYS A 195 -19.69 -12.64 -1.85
CA LYS A 195 -18.63 -11.85 -1.22
C LYS A 195 -19.06 -10.39 -1.13
N SER A 196 -18.83 -9.76 0.01
CA SER A 196 -19.15 -8.35 0.22
C SER A 196 -17.95 -7.58 0.72
N LEU A 197 -17.95 -6.26 0.50
CA LEU A 197 -16.87 -5.37 0.97
C LEU A 197 -16.71 -5.42 2.49
N ARG A 198 -17.81 -5.62 3.23
CA ARG A 198 -17.82 -5.68 4.69
C ARG A 198 -17.53 -7.08 5.24
N GLY A 199 -18.11 -8.12 4.64
CA GLY A 199 -18.05 -9.49 5.16
C GLY A 199 -16.75 -10.22 4.80
N SER A 200 -16.19 -9.97 3.62
CA SER A 200 -15.05 -10.69 3.05
C SER A 200 -13.77 -9.85 3.07
N SER A 201 -13.49 -9.17 4.18
CA SER A 201 -12.44 -8.13 4.27
C SER A 201 -11.04 -8.61 3.86
N GLN A 202 -10.66 -9.86 4.16
CA GLN A 202 -9.34 -10.38 3.79
C GLN A 202 -9.24 -10.66 2.29
N GLU A 203 -10.25 -11.27 1.69
CA GLU A 203 -10.25 -11.55 0.25
C GLU A 203 -10.28 -10.26 -0.59
N ILE A 204 -11.01 -9.25 -0.12
CA ILE A 204 -11.03 -7.93 -0.74
C ILE A 204 -9.66 -7.24 -0.61
N ALA A 205 -8.99 -7.40 0.53
CA ALA A 205 -7.62 -6.89 0.73
C ALA A 205 -6.64 -7.54 -0.26
N ASP A 206 -6.69 -8.87 -0.41
CA ASP A 206 -5.82 -9.61 -1.33
C ASP A 206 -6.06 -9.20 -2.79
N MET A 207 -7.33 -9.02 -3.18
CA MET A 207 -7.67 -8.53 -4.52
C MET A 207 -7.22 -7.09 -4.76
N LEU A 208 -7.42 -6.21 -3.78
CA LEU A 208 -6.98 -4.82 -3.87
C LEU A 208 -5.46 -4.75 -3.98
N GLN A 209 -4.73 -5.57 -3.22
CA GLN A 209 -3.28 -5.69 -3.32
C GLN A 209 -2.84 -6.15 -4.72
N ALA A 210 -3.47 -7.20 -5.26
CA ALA A 210 -3.15 -7.73 -6.58
C ALA A 210 -3.44 -6.71 -7.69
N GLU A 211 -4.60 -6.04 -7.65
CA GLU A 211 -4.99 -5.02 -8.60
C GLU A 211 -4.02 -3.81 -8.55
N LEU A 212 -3.68 -3.34 -7.34
CA LEU A 212 -2.71 -2.27 -7.17
C LEU A 212 -1.33 -2.68 -7.68
N GLN A 213 -0.86 -3.89 -7.34
CA GLN A 213 0.45 -4.39 -7.77
C GLN A 213 0.57 -4.39 -9.30
N SER A 214 -0.46 -4.86 -10.01
CA SER A 214 -0.47 -4.89 -11.47
C SER A 214 -0.31 -3.50 -12.10
N ARG A 215 -0.87 -2.48 -11.47
CA ARG A 215 -0.84 -1.09 -11.95
C ARG A 215 0.46 -0.37 -11.65
N VAL A 216 1.09 -0.66 -10.50
CA VAL A 216 2.28 0.06 -10.04
C VAL A 216 3.60 -0.65 -10.36
N GLU A 217 3.57 -1.87 -10.89
CA GLU A 217 4.74 -2.65 -11.27
C GLU A 217 5.64 -1.91 -12.28
N MET A 218 5.03 -1.19 -13.21
CA MET A 218 5.76 -0.38 -14.18
C MET A 218 6.61 0.73 -13.54
N ALA A 219 6.20 1.20 -12.36
CA ALA A 219 6.92 2.22 -11.58
C ALA A 219 7.93 1.61 -10.60
N GLY A 220 8.15 0.28 -10.62
CA GLY A 220 9.07 -0.39 -9.71
C GLY A 220 8.66 -0.31 -8.24
N ILE A 221 7.35 -0.24 -7.99
CA ILE A 221 6.75 -0.21 -6.65
C ILE A 221 6.24 -1.61 -6.33
N GLU A 222 6.44 -2.04 -5.08
CA GLU A 222 5.93 -3.28 -4.53
C GLU A 222 4.92 -2.96 -3.43
N ILE A 223 3.72 -3.49 -3.57
CA ILE A 223 2.65 -3.39 -2.57
C ILE A 223 2.81 -4.53 -1.57
N MET A 224 3.04 -4.19 -0.32
CA MET A 224 3.21 -5.15 0.77
C MET A 224 1.87 -5.56 1.37
N ASP A 225 0.96 -4.58 1.53
CA ASP A 225 -0.37 -4.78 2.09
C ASP A 225 -1.31 -3.66 1.62
N ALA A 226 -2.59 -3.98 1.45
CA ALA A 226 -3.61 -2.99 1.11
C ALA A 226 -4.93 -3.36 1.82
N ARG A 227 -5.42 -2.49 2.71
CA ARG A 227 -6.61 -2.76 3.53
C ARG A 227 -7.58 -1.61 3.52
N ILE A 228 -8.86 -1.94 3.56
CA ILE A 228 -9.92 -0.95 3.77
C ILE A 228 -9.81 -0.45 5.21
N ASN A 229 -9.65 0.87 5.36
CA ASN A 229 -9.57 1.54 6.65
C ASN A 229 -10.94 2.08 7.09
N ASN A 230 -11.71 2.62 6.14
CA ASN A 230 -13.06 3.10 6.40
C ASN A 230 -13.99 2.62 5.28
N LEU A 231 -15.15 2.12 5.70
CA LEU A 231 -16.23 1.71 4.79
C LEU A 231 -17.57 2.06 5.45
N ALA A 232 -18.33 2.93 4.81
CA ALA A 232 -19.63 3.37 5.29
C ALA A 232 -20.53 3.75 4.11
N TYR A 233 -21.84 3.70 4.29
CA TYR A 233 -22.76 4.31 3.35
C TYR A 233 -22.56 5.84 3.33
N ALA A 234 -22.71 6.43 2.17
CA ALA A 234 -22.71 7.88 2.07
C ALA A 234 -23.83 8.49 2.92
N PRO A 235 -23.60 9.66 3.55
CA PRO A 235 -24.56 10.28 4.50
C PRO A 235 -25.97 10.42 3.93
N GLU A 236 -26.09 10.62 2.63
CA GLU A 236 -27.38 10.83 1.95
C GLU A 236 -28.32 9.62 2.01
N ILE A 237 -27.75 8.40 2.05
CA ILE A 237 -28.54 7.16 2.04
C ILE A 237 -28.40 6.36 3.33
N ALA A 238 -27.51 6.76 4.25
CA ALA A 238 -27.20 5.99 5.45
C ALA A 238 -28.45 5.67 6.29
N ALA A 239 -29.35 6.63 6.47
CA ALA A 239 -30.60 6.43 7.22
C ALA A 239 -31.54 5.44 6.54
N ALA A 240 -31.70 5.53 5.21
CA ALA A 240 -32.56 4.62 4.45
C ALA A 240 -31.99 3.19 4.44
N MET A 241 -30.66 3.05 4.30
CA MET A 241 -29.99 1.74 4.36
C MET A 241 -30.06 1.09 5.76
N LEU A 242 -29.98 1.89 6.82
CA LEU A 242 -30.20 1.40 8.17
C LEU A 242 -31.62 0.86 8.35
N GLN A 243 -32.63 1.56 7.84
CA GLN A 243 -34.03 1.08 7.87
C GLN A 243 -34.19 -0.23 7.06
N ARG A 244 -33.60 -0.32 5.87
CA ARG A 244 -33.58 -1.55 5.06
C ARG A 244 -32.96 -2.72 5.84
N GLN A 245 -31.77 -2.51 6.44
CA GLN A 245 -31.10 -3.52 7.24
C GLN A 245 -31.93 -3.96 8.45
N GLN A 246 -32.59 -3.03 9.14
CA GLN A 246 -33.48 -3.35 10.25
C GLN A 246 -34.68 -4.17 9.77
N ALA A 247 -35.32 -3.81 8.67
CA ALA A 247 -36.44 -4.57 8.10
C ALA A 247 -36.01 -6.01 7.72
N SER A 248 -34.90 -6.17 6.99
CA SER A 248 -34.37 -7.48 6.61
C SER A 248 -34.01 -8.32 7.86
N ALA A 249 -33.39 -7.71 8.86
CA ALA A 249 -33.07 -8.38 10.11
C ALA A 249 -34.33 -8.88 10.87
N ILE A 250 -35.40 -8.08 10.88
CA ILE A 250 -36.69 -8.49 11.49
C ILE A 250 -37.31 -9.65 10.72
N ILE A 251 -37.30 -9.60 9.38
CA ILE A 251 -37.82 -10.68 8.54
C ILE A 251 -37.02 -11.95 8.78
N ALA A 252 -35.70 -11.89 8.73
CA ALA A 252 -34.82 -13.03 8.95
C ALA A 252 -34.98 -13.62 10.37
N ALA A 253 -35.15 -12.78 11.39
CA ALA A 253 -35.43 -13.23 12.75
C ALA A 253 -36.78 -13.95 12.83
N ARG A 254 -37.83 -13.41 12.20
CA ARG A 254 -39.14 -14.05 12.16
C ARG A 254 -39.12 -15.39 11.43
N GLN A 255 -38.41 -15.46 10.29
CA GLN A 255 -38.22 -16.71 9.57
C GLN A 255 -37.59 -17.79 10.48
N LYS A 256 -36.53 -17.48 11.19
CA LYS A 256 -35.86 -18.38 12.12
C LYS A 256 -36.80 -18.84 13.28
N ILE A 257 -37.66 -17.94 13.77
CA ILE A 257 -38.66 -18.29 14.78
C ILE A 257 -39.66 -19.29 14.21
N VAL A 258 -40.17 -19.05 13.01
CA VAL A 258 -41.13 -19.97 12.36
C VAL A 258 -40.48 -21.32 12.08
N ASP A 259 -39.28 -21.36 11.51
CA ASP A 259 -38.56 -22.59 11.20
C ASP A 259 -38.27 -23.39 12.50
N GLY A 260 -37.85 -22.69 13.54
CA GLY A 260 -37.68 -23.28 14.87
C GLY A 260 -38.97 -23.83 15.45
N ALA A 261 -40.07 -23.08 15.37
CA ALA A 261 -41.37 -23.50 15.87
C ALA A 261 -41.87 -24.75 15.11
N VAL A 262 -41.79 -24.77 13.77
CA VAL A 262 -42.17 -25.94 12.97
C VAL A 262 -41.33 -27.17 13.35
N SER A 263 -40.02 -27.01 13.49
CA SER A 263 -39.10 -28.08 13.92
C SER A 263 -39.43 -28.61 15.29
N MET A 264 -39.75 -27.72 16.26
CA MET A 264 -40.16 -28.13 17.62
C MET A 264 -41.48 -28.88 17.61
N VAL A 265 -42.46 -28.45 16.82
CA VAL A 265 -43.75 -29.13 16.69
C VAL A 265 -43.59 -30.53 16.07
N ASP A 266 -42.79 -30.65 15.00
CA ASP A 266 -42.49 -31.95 14.37
C ASP A 266 -41.81 -32.92 15.35
N MET A 267 -40.82 -32.44 16.10
CA MET A 267 -40.15 -33.21 17.14
C MET A 267 -41.14 -33.65 18.26
N ALA A 268 -42.05 -32.76 18.67
CA ALA A 268 -43.03 -33.09 19.72
C ALA A 268 -43.99 -34.15 19.21
N LEU A 269 -44.54 -34.05 18.02
CA LEU A 269 -45.42 -35.02 17.42
C LEU A 269 -44.76 -36.41 17.28
N LYS A 270 -43.51 -36.43 16.75
CA LYS A 270 -42.75 -37.68 16.65
C LYS A 270 -42.54 -38.35 18.01
N LYS A 271 -42.11 -37.60 19.03
CA LYS A 271 -41.89 -38.13 20.38
C LYS A 271 -43.20 -38.66 21.03
N LEU A 272 -44.33 -38.01 20.80
CA LEU A 272 -45.65 -38.48 21.29
C LEU A 272 -46.06 -39.79 20.63
N SER A 273 -45.82 -39.90 19.30
CA SER A 273 -46.10 -41.12 18.53
C SER A 273 -45.18 -42.29 18.94
N ASP A 274 -43.86 -42.05 19.00
CA ASP A 274 -42.86 -43.08 19.29
C ASP A 274 -43.01 -43.67 20.69
N ASN A 275 -43.44 -42.87 21.66
CA ASN A 275 -43.64 -43.29 23.03
C ASN A 275 -45.05 -43.78 23.32
N ASN A 276 -45.95 -43.89 22.31
CA ASN A 276 -47.34 -44.30 22.43
C ASN A 276 -48.10 -43.56 23.56
N ILE A 277 -47.79 -42.26 23.77
CA ILE A 277 -48.39 -41.46 24.82
C ILE A 277 -49.84 -41.11 24.50
N VAL A 278 -50.10 -40.79 23.22
CA VAL A 278 -51.45 -40.44 22.71
C VAL A 278 -51.59 -40.92 21.27
N GLU A 279 -52.66 -41.63 20.97
CA GLU A 279 -53.10 -41.86 19.58
C GLU A 279 -53.87 -40.63 19.07
N LEU A 280 -53.22 -39.84 18.19
CA LEU A 280 -53.81 -38.65 17.60
C LEU A 280 -54.29 -38.97 16.20
N ASP A 281 -55.59 -38.75 15.92
CA ASP A 281 -56.11 -38.67 14.58
C ASP A 281 -55.62 -37.39 13.87
N ASP A 282 -55.80 -37.32 12.56
CA ASP A 282 -55.25 -36.20 11.78
C ASP A 282 -55.92 -34.86 12.13
N GLU A 283 -57.18 -34.85 12.57
CA GLU A 283 -57.88 -33.64 12.97
C GLU A 283 -57.35 -33.11 14.30
N ARG A 284 -57.08 -33.98 15.28
CA ARG A 284 -56.45 -33.59 16.56
C ARG A 284 -55.01 -33.19 16.43
N LYS A 285 -54.25 -33.85 15.50
CA LYS A 285 -52.90 -33.39 15.16
C LYS A 285 -52.90 -31.97 14.58
N ALA A 286 -53.79 -31.67 13.65
CA ALA A 286 -53.91 -30.35 13.05
C ALA A 286 -54.26 -29.26 14.07
N ALA A 287 -55.21 -29.55 14.98
CA ALA A 287 -55.55 -28.62 16.06
C ALA A 287 -54.37 -28.38 17.03
N MET A 288 -53.63 -29.44 17.39
CA MET A 288 -52.45 -29.34 18.24
C MET A 288 -51.33 -28.55 17.59
N VAL A 289 -51.05 -28.79 16.30
CA VAL A 289 -50.07 -28.05 15.55
C VAL A 289 -50.43 -26.56 15.50
N SER A 290 -51.69 -26.26 15.21
CA SER A 290 -52.16 -24.85 15.16
C SER A 290 -51.98 -24.14 16.51
N ASN A 291 -52.35 -24.80 17.60
CA ASN A 291 -52.22 -24.23 18.93
C ASN A 291 -50.77 -24.05 19.37
N LEU A 292 -49.90 -25.01 19.06
CA LEU A 292 -48.47 -24.92 19.36
C LEU A 292 -47.79 -23.83 18.56
N LEU A 293 -48.08 -23.70 17.25
CA LEU A 293 -47.52 -22.66 16.41
C LEU A 293 -47.95 -21.27 16.87
N VAL A 294 -49.21 -21.09 17.29
CA VAL A 294 -49.68 -19.80 17.82
C VAL A 294 -48.89 -19.41 19.08
N VAL A 295 -48.61 -20.36 19.97
CA VAL A 295 -47.85 -20.10 21.19
C VAL A 295 -46.37 -19.85 20.88
N LEU A 296 -45.78 -20.66 20.03
CA LEU A 296 -44.33 -20.58 19.69
C LEU A 296 -43.97 -19.39 18.80
N CYS A 297 -44.87 -19.00 17.87
CA CYS A 297 -44.67 -17.86 17.00
C CYS A 297 -45.26 -16.56 17.59
N GLY A 298 -46.03 -16.62 18.67
CA GLY A 298 -46.62 -15.46 19.34
C GLY A 298 -45.57 -14.60 20.02
N ASN A 299 -45.68 -13.28 19.84
CA ASN A 299 -44.74 -12.31 20.42
C ASN A 299 -45.13 -11.85 21.84
N ARG A 300 -46.04 -12.55 22.50
CA ARG A 300 -46.53 -12.27 23.88
C ARG A 300 -46.48 -13.55 24.70
N ASP A 301 -46.16 -13.39 25.98
CA ASP A 301 -46.25 -14.49 26.95
C ASP A 301 -47.65 -15.12 26.88
N ALA A 302 -47.71 -16.41 26.60
CA ALA A 302 -48.96 -17.14 26.52
C ALA A 302 -49.57 -17.18 27.93
N GLN A 303 -50.73 -16.55 28.12
CA GLN A 303 -51.50 -16.70 29.32
C GLN A 303 -52.30 -18.03 29.21
N PRO A 304 -52.03 -19.04 30.02
CA PRO A 304 -52.80 -20.29 29.99
C PRO A 304 -54.23 -20.02 30.43
N ILE A 305 -55.15 -20.04 29.50
CA ILE A 305 -56.59 -20.08 29.82
C ILE A 305 -56.94 -21.55 30.07
N VAL A 306 -57.02 -21.93 31.32
CA VAL A 306 -57.54 -23.25 31.69
C VAL A 306 -59.04 -23.21 31.53
N ASN A 307 -59.53 -23.84 30.47
CA ASN A 307 -60.95 -24.04 30.29
C ASN A 307 -61.42 -25.22 31.22
N SER A 308 -61.93 -24.89 32.38
CA SER A 308 -62.44 -25.88 33.35
C SER A 308 -63.88 -26.26 33.00
N GLY A 309 -64.34 -26.10 31.76
CA GLY A 309 -65.69 -26.45 31.31
C GLY A 309 -65.91 -27.93 31.18
N THR A 310 -66.68 -28.42 32.05
CA THR A 310 -67.56 -29.65 32.10
C THR A 310 -66.93 -30.92 31.55
N ILE A 311 -66.49 -31.73 32.52
CA ILE A 311 -66.46 -33.19 32.40
C ILE A 311 -67.90 -33.66 32.44
N TYR A 312 -68.49 -33.98 31.28
CA TYR A 312 -69.61 -34.88 31.12
C TYR A 312 -69.31 -35.82 29.96
#